data_9af87c1c8e5547c5746b82f205475e1a
#
_entry.id   9af87c1c8e5547c5746b82f205475e1a
#
_cell.length_a   1.000
_cell.length_b   1.000
_cell.length_c   1.000
_cell.angle_alpha   90.00
_cell.angle_beta   90.00
_cell.angle_gamma   90.00
#
_symmetry.space_group_name_H-M   'P 1'
#
loop_
_entity.id
_entity.type
_entity.pdbx_description
1 polymer ?
#
loop_
_entity_poly.entity_id
_entity_poly.type
_entity_poly.pdbx_seq_one_letter_code
_entity_poly.pdbx_strand_id
1 'polypeptide(L)'
;MRTSGVVMPIFSLPSDFGIGTLGRDACDFIDFLASADVHVWEIMPICHTDSSFSPHNALCARAGNPLLIDLQPFVDQGVFSSRELSRMDWGRDRAKISYSKVAAAKYKALEMVFDALGFLSDSSFDRFREDNQDWLEDYALFAAIYEQFQYLPLPLWGDGVARRSHAELDRLRIRLDRRIRFYEYLQYLFYGQWGQLRRYAAQKGVRLMGSMTFELPETSVELWTDPAANDVSFRDAFADRWKQRLAWSRRLYDITKVYRRVDEEEVFAFYEPTWVTADDFCETLLQIGRASAGDLAAAGRYTHAFQKGFGERAAARHLPHWYDRTAIAYVGTCSDDTIRGWIKTLDKATAQDVNEYIGTALPRDQAWSVLRTMWLSQAAIVLSPVQDFLELGSSSRLSGFENPADNWTWRLRRGSLTNRLAQRIARMNRLFDRGGRQ
;
A
#
# COMPACT_ATOMS: atom_id res chain seq x y z
N MET A 1 3.74 -19.31 -14.57
CA MET A 1 5.08 -19.16 -13.96
C MET A 1 4.88 -19.02 -12.46
N ARG A 2 5.63 -19.75 -11.63
CA ARG A 2 5.54 -19.65 -10.16
C ARG A 2 6.55 -18.60 -9.69
N THR A 3 6.14 -17.69 -8.79
CA THR A 3 7.04 -16.67 -8.25
C THR A 3 6.78 -16.42 -6.77
N SER A 4 7.69 -15.72 -6.13
CA SER A 4 7.55 -15.27 -4.74
C SER A 4 7.51 -13.75 -4.65
N GLY A 5 6.91 -13.27 -3.58
CA GLY A 5 6.84 -11.85 -3.27
C GLY A 5 6.99 -11.55 -1.78
N VAL A 6 7.29 -10.31 -1.50
CA VAL A 6 7.40 -9.77 -0.14
C VAL A 6 6.41 -8.62 0.03
N VAL A 7 5.65 -8.67 1.13
CA VAL A 7 4.80 -7.56 1.57
C VAL A 7 5.62 -6.64 2.46
N MET A 8 5.81 -5.40 2.02
CA MET A 8 6.54 -4.38 2.76
C MET A 8 6.05 -2.99 2.36
N PRO A 9 5.30 -2.30 3.22
CA PRO A 9 4.88 -0.93 2.93
C PRO A 9 6.09 0.00 2.76
N ILE A 10 6.02 0.92 1.79
CA ILE A 10 7.08 1.93 1.60
C ILE A 10 7.26 2.77 2.88
N PHE A 11 6.16 3.16 3.53
CA PHE A 11 6.22 3.94 4.77
C PHE A 11 6.94 3.22 5.92
N SER A 12 6.99 1.87 5.89
CA SER A 12 7.68 1.06 6.89
C SER A 12 9.19 0.88 6.62
N LEU A 13 9.71 1.36 5.50
CA LEU A 13 11.15 1.31 5.22
C LEU A 13 11.94 2.20 6.20
N PRO A 14 13.23 1.91 6.44
CA PRO A 14 14.10 2.81 7.20
C PRO A 14 14.17 4.17 6.55
N SER A 15 14.34 5.22 7.34
CA SER A 15 14.60 6.57 6.85
C SER A 15 15.03 7.46 8.02
N ASP A 16 15.77 8.51 7.75
CA ASP A 16 16.12 9.52 8.73
C ASP A 16 14.98 10.53 8.98
N PHE A 17 13.93 10.49 8.12
CA PHE A 17 12.77 11.38 8.17
C PHE A 17 11.54 10.78 8.88
N GLY A 18 11.73 9.81 9.76
CA GLY A 18 10.67 9.25 10.60
C GLY A 18 9.65 8.34 9.89
N ILE A 19 9.67 8.27 8.57
CA ILE A 19 8.80 7.44 7.71
C ILE A 19 9.61 7.02 6.47
N GLY A 20 9.37 5.82 5.92
CA GLY A 20 9.98 5.40 4.67
C GLY A 20 9.60 6.31 3.50
N THR A 21 10.52 6.52 2.55
CA THR A 21 10.36 7.43 1.41
C THR A 21 10.68 6.74 0.09
N LEU A 22 10.38 7.42 -1.01
CA LEU A 22 10.66 6.97 -2.39
C LEU A 22 12.14 7.10 -2.78
N GLY A 23 13.02 7.32 -1.79
CA GLY A 23 14.44 7.57 -1.98
C GLY A 23 15.30 6.30 -1.89
N ARG A 24 16.53 6.51 -1.41
CA ARG A 24 17.60 5.51 -1.37
C ARG A 24 17.18 4.23 -0.64
N ASP A 25 16.53 4.33 0.53
CA ASP A 25 16.17 3.13 1.30
C ASP A 25 15.17 2.23 0.53
N ALA A 26 14.33 2.81 -0.36
CA ALA A 26 13.47 2.03 -1.24
C ALA A 26 14.27 1.34 -2.37
N CYS A 27 15.28 1.99 -2.93
CA CYS A 27 16.20 1.39 -3.88
C CYS A 27 17.02 0.25 -3.24
N ASP A 28 17.53 0.47 -2.03
CA ASP A 28 18.28 -0.55 -1.27
C ASP A 28 17.39 -1.78 -0.97
N PHE A 29 16.09 -1.56 -0.74
CA PHE A 29 15.13 -2.65 -0.57
C PHE A 29 14.90 -3.43 -1.88
N ILE A 30 14.82 -2.75 -3.01
CA ILE A 30 14.74 -3.39 -4.34
C ILE A 30 16.00 -4.22 -4.61
N ASP A 31 17.19 -3.72 -4.29
CA ASP A 31 18.45 -4.47 -4.41
C ASP A 31 18.47 -5.71 -3.51
N PHE A 32 17.93 -5.62 -2.29
CA PHE A 32 17.75 -6.76 -1.42
C PHE A 32 16.82 -7.80 -2.06
N LEU A 33 15.66 -7.39 -2.60
CA LEU A 33 14.71 -8.31 -3.24
C LEU A 33 15.34 -9.00 -4.45
N ALA A 34 16.05 -8.27 -5.30
CA ALA A 34 16.76 -8.83 -6.44
C ALA A 34 17.83 -9.84 -6.00
N SER A 35 18.61 -9.53 -4.96
CA SER A 35 19.62 -10.45 -4.42
C SER A 35 19.00 -11.67 -3.74
N ALA A 36 17.77 -11.57 -3.28
CA ALA A 36 16.98 -12.66 -2.70
C ALA A 36 16.19 -13.46 -3.75
N ASP A 37 16.33 -13.14 -5.04
CA ASP A 37 15.59 -13.76 -6.16
C ASP A 37 14.07 -13.68 -5.95
N VAL A 38 13.61 -12.50 -5.47
CA VAL A 38 12.20 -12.16 -5.22
C VAL A 38 11.74 -11.17 -6.29
N HIS A 39 10.64 -11.48 -6.98
CA HIS A 39 10.21 -10.75 -8.16
C HIS A 39 8.91 -9.95 -7.99
N VAL A 40 8.28 -9.99 -6.81
CA VAL A 40 7.10 -9.19 -6.51
C VAL A 40 7.30 -8.46 -5.18
N TRP A 41 7.12 -7.15 -5.22
CA TRP A 41 7.06 -6.31 -4.02
C TRP A 41 5.65 -5.76 -3.86
N GLU A 42 4.93 -6.19 -2.83
CA GLU A 42 3.65 -5.60 -2.45
C GLU A 42 3.88 -4.42 -1.49
N ILE A 43 3.46 -3.23 -1.91
CA ILE A 43 3.83 -1.95 -1.29
C ILE A 43 2.71 -1.26 -0.51
N MET A 44 1.55 -1.85 -0.36
CA MET A 44 0.35 -1.19 0.19
C MET A 44 -0.07 0.06 -0.64
N PRO A 45 -1.26 0.64 -0.40
CA PRO A 45 -1.65 1.88 -1.08
C PRO A 45 -0.66 3.01 -0.80
N ILE A 46 -0.31 3.76 -1.85
CA ILE A 46 0.62 4.91 -1.78
C ILE A 46 -0.10 6.25 -1.94
N CYS A 47 -1.43 6.25 -1.87
CA CYS A 47 -2.23 7.45 -2.04
C CYS A 47 -2.16 8.38 -0.83
N HIS A 48 -2.45 9.68 -1.05
CA HIS A 48 -2.60 10.67 0.01
C HIS A 48 -3.76 10.27 0.93
N THR A 49 -3.47 10.08 2.21
CA THR A 49 -4.43 9.61 3.21
C THR A 49 -5.10 10.76 3.94
N ASP A 50 -6.23 10.48 4.57
CA ASP A 50 -6.85 11.38 5.55
C ASP A 50 -6.02 11.50 6.84
N SER A 51 -6.56 12.23 7.81
CA SER A 51 -5.91 12.47 9.12
C SER A 51 -5.76 11.21 9.99
N SER A 52 -6.36 10.08 9.62
CA SER A 52 -6.16 8.79 10.29
C SER A 52 -4.83 8.13 9.91
N PHE A 53 -4.19 8.58 8.83
CA PHE A 53 -2.99 7.99 8.23
C PHE A 53 -3.14 6.52 7.83
N SER A 54 -4.36 6.00 7.77
CA SER A 54 -4.61 4.66 7.27
C SER A 54 -4.34 4.60 5.77
N PRO A 55 -3.54 3.65 5.26
CA PRO A 55 -3.29 3.54 3.82
C PRO A 55 -4.56 3.22 3.02
N HIS A 56 -5.62 2.75 3.68
CA HIS A 56 -6.90 2.45 3.05
C HIS A 56 -7.86 3.66 2.97
N ASN A 57 -7.54 4.75 3.67
CA ASN A 57 -8.36 5.97 3.68
C ASN A 57 -7.75 7.05 2.77
N ALA A 58 -7.79 6.80 1.47
CA ALA A 58 -7.25 7.74 0.49
C ALA A 58 -8.17 8.95 0.30
N LEU A 59 -7.61 10.16 0.38
CA LEU A 59 -8.32 11.39 -0.01
C LEU A 59 -8.58 11.47 -1.52
N CYS A 60 -7.72 10.83 -2.30
CA CYS A 60 -7.86 10.70 -3.75
C CYS A 60 -7.12 9.43 -4.21
N ALA A 61 -7.79 8.62 -5.02
CA ALA A 61 -7.22 7.37 -5.54
C ALA A 61 -6.05 7.62 -6.51
N ARG A 62 -5.93 8.85 -7.03
CA ARG A 62 -4.89 9.24 -7.99
C ARG A 62 -3.74 10.00 -7.34
N ALA A 63 -3.95 10.66 -6.21
CA ALA A 63 -2.93 11.50 -5.58
C ALA A 63 -1.96 10.68 -4.73
N GLY A 64 -0.66 10.84 -4.98
CA GLY A 64 0.38 10.23 -4.17
C GLY A 64 0.52 10.87 -2.79
N ASN A 65 0.93 10.08 -1.80
CA ASN A 65 1.09 10.53 -0.42
C ASN A 65 2.32 11.43 -0.26
N PRO A 66 2.15 12.72 0.08
CA PRO A 66 3.28 13.63 0.26
C PRO A 66 4.29 13.18 1.33
N LEU A 67 3.87 12.39 2.32
CA LEU A 67 4.76 11.88 3.35
C LEU A 67 5.85 10.94 2.80
N LEU A 68 5.62 10.33 1.64
CA LEU A 68 6.57 9.43 0.99
C LEU A 68 7.62 10.17 0.14
N ILE A 69 7.46 11.46 -0.12
CA ILE A 69 8.45 12.25 -0.88
C ILE A 69 9.77 12.23 -0.13
N ASP A 70 10.85 11.86 -0.81
CA ASP A 70 12.20 11.91 -0.27
C ASP A 70 12.73 13.34 -0.24
N LEU A 71 13.35 13.72 0.86
CA LEU A 71 13.88 15.07 1.05
C LEU A 71 15.37 15.19 0.70
N GLN A 72 16.07 14.08 0.52
CA GLN A 72 17.49 14.10 0.23
C GLN A 72 17.85 14.86 -1.05
N PRO A 73 17.10 14.74 -2.16
CA PRO A 73 17.40 15.52 -3.36
C PRO A 73 17.42 17.05 -3.14
N PHE A 74 16.63 17.55 -2.19
CA PHE A 74 16.55 18.98 -1.88
C PHE A 74 17.67 19.43 -0.93
N VAL A 75 18.22 18.51 -0.13
CA VAL A 75 19.50 18.73 0.58
C VAL A 75 20.63 18.87 -0.43
N ASP A 76 20.68 17.98 -1.42
CA ASP A 76 21.72 17.97 -2.44
C ASP A 76 21.65 19.22 -3.35
N GLN A 77 20.45 19.78 -3.53
CA GLN A 77 20.21 21.05 -4.25
C GLN A 77 20.43 22.30 -3.38
N GLY A 78 20.69 22.13 -2.07
CA GLY A 78 20.97 23.25 -1.16
C GLY A 78 19.74 24.05 -0.71
N VAL A 79 18.51 23.51 -0.87
CA VAL A 79 17.29 24.14 -0.36
C VAL A 79 17.33 24.23 1.17
N PHE A 80 17.84 23.20 1.80
CA PHE A 80 18.13 23.15 3.22
C PHE A 80 19.32 22.23 3.51
N SER A 81 19.94 22.44 4.64
CA SER A 81 21.03 21.57 5.11
C SER A 81 20.50 20.35 5.85
N SER A 82 21.27 19.25 5.87
CA SER A 82 21.00 18.08 6.71
C SER A 82 20.84 18.45 8.19
N ARG A 83 21.54 19.52 8.66
CA ARG A 83 21.44 20.01 10.03
C ARG A 83 20.08 20.63 10.33
N GLU A 84 19.48 21.37 9.39
CA GLU A 84 18.14 21.95 9.55
C GLU A 84 17.10 20.85 9.63
N LEU A 85 17.16 19.85 8.74
CA LEU A 85 16.27 18.69 8.80
C LEU A 85 16.42 17.91 10.11
N SER A 86 17.65 17.71 10.61
CA SER A 86 17.88 16.95 11.83
C SER A 86 17.33 17.64 13.09
N ARG A 87 17.04 18.94 13.04
CA ARG A 87 16.41 19.70 14.13
C ARG A 87 14.89 19.60 14.16
N MET A 88 14.27 19.08 13.09
CA MET A 88 12.83 18.85 13.05
C MET A 88 12.48 17.60 13.87
N ASP A 89 11.27 17.54 14.41
CA ASP A 89 10.82 16.38 15.21
C ASP A 89 10.24 15.29 14.31
N TRP A 90 11.05 14.33 13.92
CA TRP A 90 10.67 13.16 13.12
C TRP A 90 10.16 11.98 13.98
N GLY A 91 9.97 12.17 15.28
CA GLY A 91 9.76 11.08 16.23
C GLY A 91 11.07 10.48 16.73
N ARG A 92 11.03 9.89 17.92
CA ARG A 92 12.23 9.36 18.59
C ARG A 92 12.43 7.86 18.34
N ASP A 93 11.34 7.12 18.17
CA ASP A 93 11.40 5.66 17.98
C ASP A 93 11.70 5.34 16.51
N ARG A 94 12.84 4.72 16.29
CA ARG A 94 13.23 4.29 14.93
C ARG A 94 12.48 3.05 14.45
N ALA A 95 11.76 2.36 15.33
CA ALA A 95 10.96 1.19 15.00
C ALA A 95 9.47 1.50 14.81
N LYS A 96 9.05 2.75 15.09
CA LYS A 96 7.66 3.20 14.94
C LYS A 96 7.58 4.58 14.28
N ILE A 97 6.53 4.78 13.48
CA ILE A 97 6.19 6.08 12.89
C ILE A 97 5.37 6.87 13.91
N SER A 98 5.78 8.09 14.19
CA SER A 98 4.98 9.09 14.92
C SER A 98 4.31 10.01 13.90
N TYR A 99 3.17 9.60 13.33
CA TYR A 99 2.56 10.25 12.18
C TYR A 99 2.34 11.75 12.35
N SER A 100 1.81 12.21 13.48
CA SER A 100 1.57 13.63 13.73
C SER A 100 2.86 14.46 13.68
N LYS A 101 3.96 13.94 14.25
CA LYS A 101 5.26 14.60 14.22
C LYS A 101 5.88 14.59 12.84
N VAL A 102 5.84 13.41 12.19
CA VAL A 102 6.34 13.24 10.82
C VAL A 102 5.58 14.15 9.85
N ALA A 103 4.25 14.19 9.92
CA ALA A 103 3.44 15.06 9.06
C ALA A 103 3.82 16.53 9.25
N ALA A 104 3.86 17.02 10.50
CA ALA A 104 4.22 18.40 10.78
C ALA A 104 5.61 18.76 10.25
N ALA A 105 6.61 17.90 10.47
CA ALA A 105 7.98 18.13 10.01
C ALA A 105 8.08 18.04 8.48
N LYS A 106 7.43 17.05 7.86
CA LYS A 106 7.45 16.82 6.41
C LYS A 106 6.80 17.96 5.65
N TYR A 107 5.57 18.37 6.04
CA TYR A 107 4.90 19.47 5.37
C TYR A 107 5.68 20.78 5.52
N LYS A 108 6.27 21.05 6.69
CA LYS A 108 7.13 22.22 6.88
C LYS A 108 8.34 22.18 5.93
N ALA A 109 9.01 21.06 5.79
CA ALA A 109 10.13 20.91 4.86
C ALA A 109 9.68 21.07 3.39
N LEU A 110 8.54 20.48 3.03
CA LEU A 110 7.99 20.59 1.67
C LEU A 110 7.53 22.02 1.34
N GLU A 111 7.06 22.80 2.31
CA GLU A 111 6.81 24.24 2.14
C GLU A 111 8.09 25.00 1.84
N MET A 112 9.18 24.72 2.53
CA MET A 112 10.48 25.33 2.22
C MET A 112 10.93 24.99 0.78
N VAL A 113 10.71 23.74 0.34
CA VAL A 113 10.99 23.34 -1.04
C VAL A 113 10.13 24.13 -2.03
N PHE A 114 8.82 24.24 -1.76
CA PHE A 114 7.90 24.98 -2.60
C PHE A 114 8.23 26.47 -2.68
N ASP A 115 8.59 27.08 -1.55
CA ASP A 115 8.99 28.51 -1.53
C ASP A 115 10.28 28.75 -2.32
N ALA A 116 11.22 27.81 -2.30
CA ALA A 116 12.48 27.93 -3.00
C ALA A 116 12.36 27.61 -4.51
N LEU A 117 11.55 26.63 -4.88
CA LEU A 117 11.55 26.03 -6.23
C LEU A 117 10.18 26.10 -6.95
N GLY A 118 9.07 26.11 -6.22
CA GLY A 118 7.71 25.96 -6.78
C GLY A 118 7.23 27.14 -7.63
N PHE A 119 7.89 28.29 -7.54
CA PHE A 119 7.60 29.49 -8.33
C PHE A 119 8.64 29.76 -9.44
N LEU A 120 9.65 28.92 -9.56
CA LEU A 120 10.55 28.99 -10.70
C LEU A 120 9.79 28.62 -11.98
N SER A 121 10.16 29.27 -13.09
CA SER A 121 9.63 28.93 -14.42
C SER A 121 10.14 27.54 -14.80
N ASP A 122 9.40 26.50 -14.44
CA ASP A 122 9.69 25.12 -14.77
C ASP A 122 8.63 24.58 -15.72
N SER A 123 8.98 24.50 -17.00
CA SER A 123 8.10 23.96 -18.05
C SER A 123 7.70 22.51 -17.79
N SER A 124 8.43 21.78 -16.95
CA SER A 124 8.10 20.40 -16.61
C SER A 124 6.97 20.34 -15.59
N PHE A 125 6.91 21.29 -14.64
CA PHE A 125 5.79 21.39 -13.71
C PHE A 125 4.51 21.85 -14.42
N ASP A 126 4.60 22.84 -15.29
CA ASP A 126 3.42 23.31 -16.06
C ASP A 126 2.89 22.19 -16.97
N ARG A 127 3.77 21.45 -17.65
CA ARG A 127 3.37 20.27 -18.44
C ARG A 127 2.72 19.20 -17.56
N PHE A 128 3.26 18.92 -16.37
CA PHE A 128 2.66 17.96 -15.45
C PHE A 128 1.23 18.38 -15.07
N ARG A 129 0.99 19.67 -14.83
CA ARG A 129 -0.36 20.20 -14.55
C ARG A 129 -1.29 20.00 -15.75
N GLU A 130 -0.84 20.32 -16.97
CA GLU A 130 -1.61 20.12 -18.19
C GLU A 130 -1.94 18.65 -18.44
N ASP A 131 -0.97 17.75 -18.30
CA ASP A 131 -1.11 16.31 -18.53
C ASP A 131 -2.02 15.60 -17.48
N ASN A 132 -2.30 16.25 -16.35
CA ASN A 132 -3.08 15.70 -15.24
C ASN A 132 -4.27 16.58 -14.82
N GLN A 133 -4.65 17.56 -15.62
CA GLN A 133 -5.74 18.52 -15.28
C GLN A 133 -7.08 17.84 -14.98
N ASP A 134 -7.32 16.63 -15.54
CA ASP A 134 -8.55 15.85 -15.37
C ASP A 134 -8.80 15.37 -13.91
N TRP A 135 -7.81 15.47 -13.05
CA TRP A 135 -7.94 15.08 -11.64
C TRP A 135 -7.19 16.02 -10.67
N LEU A 136 -6.10 16.63 -11.12
CA LEU A 136 -5.16 17.34 -10.25
C LEU A 136 -5.78 18.62 -9.68
N GLU A 137 -6.59 19.34 -10.48
CA GLU A 137 -7.26 20.56 -10.05
C GLU A 137 -8.27 20.29 -8.93
N ASP A 138 -9.15 19.29 -9.11
CA ASP A 138 -10.11 18.89 -8.08
C ASP A 138 -9.44 18.38 -6.82
N TYR A 139 -8.39 17.57 -6.98
CA TYR A 139 -7.60 17.09 -5.83
C TYR A 139 -6.94 18.23 -5.07
N ALA A 140 -6.25 19.13 -5.75
CA ALA A 140 -5.51 20.21 -5.09
C ALA A 140 -6.44 21.18 -4.36
N LEU A 141 -7.59 21.50 -4.99
CA LEU A 141 -8.64 22.29 -4.35
C LEU A 141 -9.22 21.57 -3.12
N PHE A 142 -9.57 20.29 -3.25
CA PHE A 142 -10.08 19.46 -2.15
C PHE A 142 -9.08 19.41 -0.98
N ALA A 143 -7.82 19.15 -1.25
CA ALA A 143 -6.78 19.04 -0.23
C ALA A 143 -6.57 20.38 0.51
N ALA A 144 -6.58 21.50 -0.24
CA ALA A 144 -6.48 22.83 0.35
C ALA A 144 -7.72 23.19 1.21
N ILE A 145 -8.92 22.80 0.79
CA ILE A 145 -10.16 22.96 1.55
C ILE A 145 -10.13 22.07 2.81
N TYR A 146 -9.74 20.80 2.68
CA TYR A 146 -9.63 19.84 3.78
C TYR A 146 -8.73 20.38 4.89
N GLU A 147 -7.58 20.93 4.53
CA GLU A 147 -6.69 21.61 5.48
C GLU A 147 -7.33 22.87 6.09
N GLN A 148 -8.00 23.71 5.28
CA GLN A 148 -8.69 24.90 5.76
C GLN A 148 -9.77 24.57 6.80
N PHE A 149 -10.45 23.43 6.65
CA PHE A 149 -11.42 22.88 7.60
C PHE A 149 -10.77 22.02 8.69
N GLN A 150 -9.47 22.18 8.92
CA GLN A 150 -8.73 21.46 9.98
C GLN A 150 -8.91 19.94 9.93
N TYR A 151 -8.92 19.40 8.73
CA TYR A 151 -9.04 17.96 8.46
C TYR A 151 -10.36 17.33 8.91
N LEU A 152 -11.42 18.13 9.01
CA LEU A 152 -12.78 17.64 9.26
C LEU A 152 -13.32 16.85 8.05
N PRO A 153 -14.16 15.83 8.27
CA PRO A 153 -14.75 15.06 7.19
C PRO A 153 -15.69 15.92 6.32
N LEU A 154 -15.82 15.55 5.06
CA LEU A 154 -16.58 16.27 4.02
C LEU A 154 -17.98 16.75 4.44
N PRO A 155 -18.82 15.95 5.14
CA PRO A 155 -20.14 16.41 5.56
C PRO A 155 -20.14 17.64 6.49
N LEU A 156 -19.01 17.96 7.11
CA LEU A 156 -18.86 19.08 8.04
C LEU A 156 -18.33 20.37 7.35
N TRP A 157 -18.17 20.40 6.03
CA TRP A 157 -17.64 21.58 5.31
C TRP A 157 -18.70 22.66 5.03
N GLY A 158 -19.95 22.42 5.41
CA GLY A 158 -21.09 23.26 5.07
C GLY A 158 -21.65 22.99 3.67
N ASP A 159 -22.94 23.17 3.51
CA ASP A 159 -23.71 22.75 2.32
C ASP A 159 -23.16 23.27 1.00
N GLY A 160 -22.73 24.53 0.97
CA GLY A 160 -22.22 25.15 -0.25
C GLY A 160 -20.94 24.51 -0.77
N VAL A 161 -20.02 24.16 0.12
CA VAL A 161 -18.74 23.52 -0.23
C VAL A 161 -18.93 22.01 -0.46
N ALA A 162 -19.66 21.35 0.45
CA ALA A 162 -19.92 19.93 0.35
C ALA A 162 -20.64 19.54 -0.96
N ARG A 163 -21.57 20.38 -1.42
CA ARG A 163 -22.32 20.21 -2.68
C ARG A 163 -21.68 20.87 -3.90
N ARG A 164 -20.44 21.34 -3.80
CA ARG A 164 -19.68 21.95 -4.90
C ARG A 164 -20.38 23.16 -5.54
N SER A 165 -20.98 24.06 -4.72
CA SER A 165 -21.55 25.32 -5.21
C SER A 165 -20.48 26.14 -5.95
N HIS A 166 -20.71 26.48 -7.22
CA HIS A 166 -19.75 27.22 -8.05
C HIS A 166 -19.28 28.51 -7.37
N ALA A 167 -20.22 29.30 -6.81
CA ALA A 167 -19.89 30.57 -6.16
C ALA A 167 -18.97 30.38 -4.94
N GLU A 168 -19.19 29.35 -4.13
CA GLU A 168 -18.32 29.04 -2.99
C GLU A 168 -16.95 28.51 -3.43
N LEU A 169 -16.92 27.61 -4.43
CA LEU A 169 -15.66 27.07 -4.94
C LEU A 169 -14.81 28.17 -5.60
N ASP A 170 -15.40 29.10 -6.34
CA ASP A 170 -14.65 30.20 -6.95
C ASP A 170 -14.04 31.13 -5.90
N ARG A 171 -14.78 31.44 -4.84
CA ARG A 171 -14.23 32.19 -3.69
C ARG A 171 -13.06 31.45 -3.03
N LEU A 172 -13.18 30.14 -2.86
CA LEU A 172 -12.15 29.30 -2.26
C LEU A 172 -10.92 29.20 -3.17
N ARG A 173 -11.09 29.06 -4.49
CA ARG A 173 -9.97 29.05 -5.45
C ARG A 173 -9.12 30.31 -5.34
N ILE A 174 -9.77 31.48 -5.30
CA ILE A 174 -9.07 32.76 -5.15
C ILE A 174 -8.34 32.82 -3.80
N ARG A 175 -9.04 32.46 -2.72
CA ARG A 175 -8.48 32.55 -1.35
C ARG A 175 -7.35 31.58 -1.09
N LEU A 176 -7.41 30.38 -1.68
CA LEU A 176 -6.49 29.28 -1.44
C LEU A 176 -5.49 29.06 -2.59
N ASP A 177 -5.40 29.97 -3.54
CA ASP A 177 -4.59 29.84 -4.76
C ASP A 177 -3.18 29.30 -4.49
N ARG A 178 -2.43 29.94 -3.57
CA ARG A 178 -1.09 29.49 -3.18
C ARG A 178 -1.10 28.07 -2.61
N ARG A 179 -2.15 27.69 -1.85
CA ARG A 179 -2.23 26.37 -1.21
C ARG A 179 -2.61 25.30 -2.22
N ILE A 180 -3.47 25.60 -3.17
CA ILE A 180 -3.79 24.74 -4.31
C ILE A 180 -2.54 24.45 -5.11
N ARG A 181 -1.78 25.50 -5.50
CA ARG A 181 -0.52 25.34 -6.23
C ARG A 181 0.53 24.53 -5.46
N PHE A 182 0.56 24.65 -4.13
CA PHE A 182 1.40 23.82 -3.28
C PHE A 182 1.04 22.32 -3.40
N TYR A 183 -0.24 21.96 -3.31
CA TYR A 183 -0.65 20.56 -3.46
C TYR A 183 -0.42 20.01 -4.87
N GLU A 184 -0.61 20.82 -5.91
CA GLU A 184 -0.22 20.44 -7.29
C GLU A 184 1.29 20.14 -7.37
N TYR A 185 2.10 21.00 -6.77
CA TYR A 185 3.56 20.84 -6.76
C TYR A 185 4.01 19.60 -5.98
N LEU A 186 3.34 19.26 -4.86
CA LEU A 186 3.62 18.02 -4.14
C LEU A 186 3.35 16.78 -5.01
N GLN A 187 2.33 16.79 -5.84
CA GLN A 187 2.07 15.71 -6.77
C GLN A 187 3.14 15.62 -7.87
N TYR A 188 3.57 16.74 -8.40
CA TYR A 188 4.69 16.79 -9.34
C TYR A 188 5.96 16.13 -8.76
N LEU A 189 6.31 16.48 -7.53
CA LEU A 189 7.46 15.89 -6.83
C LEU A 189 7.28 14.39 -6.59
N PHE A 190 6.10 13.99 -6.10
CA PHE A 190 5.79 12.59 -5.85
C PHE A 190 5.91 11.74 -7.11
N TYR A 191 5.25 12.15 -8.21
CA TYR A 191 5.26 11.39 -9.45
C TYR A 191 6.63 11.35 -10.12
N GLY A 192 7.43 12.41 -9.97
CA GLY A 192 8.82 12.43 -10.40
C GLY A 192 9.65 11.34 -9.71
N GLN A 193 9.58 11.28 -8.39
CA GLN A 193 10.30 10.27 -7.59
C GLN A 193 9.72 8.87 -7.78
N TRP A 194 8.40 8.72 -7.80
CA TRP A 194 7.73 7.45 -8.06
C TRP A 194 8.13 6.85 -9.40
N GLY A 195 8.15 7.66 -10.46
CA GLY A 195 8.58 7.23 -11.78
C GLY A 195 10.05 6.76 -11.81
N GLN A 196 10.93 7.37 -11.03
CA GLN A 196 12.32 6.92 -10.88
C GLN A 196 12.38 5.56 -10.19
N LEU A 197 11.67 5.39 -9.06
CA LEU A 197 11.64 4.13 -8.31
C LEU A 197 11.07 2.98 -9.14
N ARG A 198 9.98 3.21 -9.90
CA ARG A 198 9.41 2.20 -10.80
C ARG A 198 10.39 1.73 -11.87
N ARG A 199 11.08 2.67 -12.51
CA ARG A 199 12.11 2.32 -13.50
C ARG A 199 13.24 1.51 -12.88
N TYR A 200 13.65 1.85 -11.65
CA TYR A 200 14.69 1.11 -10.94
C TYR A 200 14.22 -0.32 -10.60
N ALA A 201 13.00 -0.49 -10.10
CA ALA A 201 12.42 -1.82 -9.82
C ALA A 201 12.37 -2.68 -11.08
N ALA A 202 11.90 -2.11 -12.20
CA ALA A 202 11.83 -2.81 -13.49
C ALA A 202 13.23 -3.26 -13.98
N GLN A 203 14.26 -2.40 -13.86
CA GLN A 203 15.65 -2.75 -14.20
C GLN A 203 16.20 -3.91 -13.37
N LYS A 204 15.71 -4.05 -12.13
CA LYS A 204 16.09 -5.15 -11.21
C LYS A 204 15.20 -6.39 -11.33
N GLY A 205 14.23 -6.39 -12.24
CA GLY A 205 13.28 -7.50 -12.41
C GLY A 205 12.27 -7.65 -11.28
N VAL A 206 12.02 -6.59 -10.50
CA VAL A 206 11.05 -6.56 -9.41
C VAL A 206 9.79 -5.85 -9.88
N ARG A 207 8.66 -6.56 -9.88
CA ARG A 207 7.33 -6.02 -10.18
C ARG A 207 6.70 -5.43 -8.93
N LEU A 208 6.08 -4.26 -9.07
CA LEU A 208 5.39 -3.59 -7.98
C LEU A 208 3.91 -3.99 -7.96
N MET A 209 3.47 -4.59 -6.85
CA MET A 209 2.07 -4.87 -6.58
C MET A 209 1.53 -3.80 -5.63
N GLY A 210 0.56 -3.02 -6.09
CA GLY A 210 -0.11 -2.03 -5.26
C GLY A 210 -1.56 -2.37 -5.02
N SER A 211 -2.16 -1.75 -4.00
CA SER A 211 -3.55 -2.00 -3.61
C SER A 211 -4.44 -0.79 -3.87
N MET A 212 -5.68 -1.07 -4.25
CA MET A 212 -6.78 -0.11 -4.33
C MET A 212 -7.93 -0.62 -3.46
N THR A 213 -8.58 0.27 -2.74
CA THR A 213 -9.81 -0.08 -2.03
C THR A 213 -10.97 -0.20 -3.01
N PHE A 214 -11.85 -1.15 -2.78
CA PHE A 214 -13.09 -1.30 -3.57
C PHE A 214 -14.01 -0.09 -3.34
N GLU A 215 -14.36 0.16 -2.09
CA GLU A 215 -15.10 1.35 -1.68
C GLU A 215 -14.15 2.55 -1.52
N LEU A 216 -14.59 3.70 -2.01
CA LEU A 216 -13.92 4.98 -1.76
C LEU A 216 -14.34 5.52 -0.39
N PRO A 217 -13.42 6.11 0.38
CA PRO A 217 -13.76 6.75 1.65
C PRO A 217 -14.75 7.90 1.47
N GLU A 218 -15.63 8.11 2.45
CA GLU A 218 -16.62 9.20 2.43
C GLU A 218 -15.97 10.59 2.24
N THR A 219 -14.79 10.78 2.82
CA THR A 219 -13.98 11.99 2.62
C THR A 219 -12.97 11.72 1.52
N SER A 220 -13.42 11.74 0.27
CA SER A 220 -12.58 11.57 -0.92
C SER A 220 -13.00 12.52 -2.04
N VAL A 221 -12.05 12.87 -2.88
CA VAL A 221 -12.26 13.71 -4.06
C VAL A 221 -13.29 13.07 -4.99
N GLU A 222 -13.19 11.78 -5.19
CA GLU A 222 -14.04 11.04 -6.10
C GLU A 222 -15.51 11.09 -5.66
N LEU A 223 -15.82 10.90 -4.37
CA LEU A 223 -17.19 11.02 -3.84
C LEU A 223 -17.66 12.47 -3.78
N TRP A 224 -16.75 13.42 -3.60
CA TRP A 224 -17.08 14.85 -3.67
C TRP A 224 -17.44 15.29 -5.10
N THR A 225 -16.80 14.70 -6.12
CA THR A 225 -17.06 15.00 -7.54
C THR A 225 -18.17 14.17 -8.14
N ASP A 226 -18.30 12.91 -7.73
CA ASP A 226 -19.33 11.96 -8.15
C ASP A 226 -19.87 11.20 -6.92
N PRO A 227 -20.98 11.64 -6.31
CA PRO A 227 -21.59 10.96 -5.16
C PRO A 227 -22.02 9.52 -5.44
N ALA A 228 -22.14 9.12 -6.71
CA ALA A 228 -22.45 7.75 -7.12
C ALA A 228 -21.19 6.88 -7.36
N ALA A 229 -19.99 7.37 -7.05
CA ALA A 229 -18.74 6.66 -7.37
C ALA A 229 -18.63 5.26 -6.74
N ASN A 230 -19.30 5.01 -5.60
CA ASN A 230 -19.41 3.69 -4.96
C ASN A 230 -20.65 2.87 -5.38
N ASP A 231 -21.50 3.40 -6.25
CA ASP A 231 -22.74 2.71 -6.64
C ASP A 231 -22.47 1.49 -7.55
N VAL A 232 -22.95 0.32 -7.11
CA VAL A 232 -22.84 -0.96 -7.81
C VAL A 232 -24.14 -1.36 -8.54
N SER A 233 -25.18 -0.51 -8.49
CA SER A 233 -26.53 -0.82 -9.01
C SER A 233 -26.56 -0.83 -10.54
N PHE A 234 -25.84 0.08 -11.17
CA PHE A 234 -25.82 0.27 -12.62
C PHE A 234 -24.53 -0.33 -13.22
N ARG A 235 -24.67 -1.49 -13.88
CA ARG A 235 -23.56 -2.28 -14.40
C ARG A 235 -22.60 -1.48 -15.29
N ASP A 236 -23.13 -0.79 -16.30
CA ASP A 236 -22.30 -0.10 -17.29
C ASP A 236 -21.55 1.08 -16.67
N ALA A 237 -22.22 1.90 -15.86
CA ALA A 237 -21.60 3.01 -15.16
C ALA A 237 -20.52 2.53 -14.15
N PHE A 238 -20.77 1.43 -13.45
CA PHE A 238 -19.79 0.79 -12.58
C PHE A 238 -18.57 0.32 -13.36
N ALA A 239 -18.78 -0.40 -14.48
CA ALA A 239 -17.70 -0.91 -15.31
C ALA A 239 -16.86 0.23 -15.90
N ASP A 240 -17.47 1.32 -16.37
CA ASP A 240 -16.75 2.45 -16.94
C ASP A 240 -15.88 3.15 -15.87
N ARG A 241 -16.41 3.37 -14.66
CA ARG A 241 -15.62 3.92 -13.54
C ARG A 241 -14.43 3.03 -13.18
N TRP A 242 -14.64 1.71 -13.12
CA TRP A 242 -13.55 0.77 -12.79
C TRP A 242 -12.52 0.65 -13.90
N LYS A 243 -12.92 0.68 -15.18
CA LYS A 243 -11.96 0.74 -16.30
C LYS A 243 -11.04 1.95 -16.20
N GLN A 244 -11.59 3.13 -15.85
CA GLN A 244 -10.80 4.33 -15.62
C GLN A 244 -9.84 4.17 -14.43
N ARG A 245 -10.32 3.62 -13.31
CA ARG A 245 -9.48 3.33 -12.12
C ARG A 245 -8.35 2.34 -12.47
N LEU A 246 -8.66 1.28 -13.23
CA LEU A 246 -7.67 0.29 -13.66
C LEU A 246 -6.64 0.89 -14.65
N ALA A 247 -7.09 1.70 -15.60
CA ALA A 247 -6.20 2.40 -16.52
C ALA A 247 -5.22 3.31 -15.76
N TRP A 248 -5.70 3.98 -14.70
CA TRP A 248 -4.85 4.76 -13.82
C TRP A 248 -3.91 3.89 -12.99
N SER A 249 -4.38 2.81 -12.38
CA SER A 249 -3.55 1.94 -11.55
C SER A 249 -2.34 1.38 -12.30
N ARG A 250 -2.46 1.14 -13.61
CA ARG A 250 -1.35 0.71 -14.48
C ARG A 250 -0.23 1.75 -14.60
N ARG A 251 -0.52 3.03 -14.38
CA ARG A 251 0.52 4.07 -14.27
C ARG A 251 1.32 3.94 -12.97
N LEU A 252 0.72 3.32 -11.94
CA LEU A 252 1.32 3.16 -10.63
C LEU A 252 1.95 1.78 -10.43
N TYR A 253 1.26 0.71 -10.84
CA TYR A 253 1.58 -0.67 -10.46
C TYR A 253 1.68 -1.59 -11.68
N ASP A 254 2.45 -2.65 -11.53
CA ASP A 254 2.51 -3.75 -12.51
C ASP A 254 1.41 -4.79 -12.24
N ILE A 255 1.05 -4.96 -10.96
CA ILE A 255 -0.07 -5.78 -10.52
C ILE A 255 -0.95 -4.93 -9.60
N THR A 256 -2.24 -4.86 -9.87
CA THR A 256 -3.21 -4.15 -9.02
C THR A 256 -3.98 -5.16 -8.19
N LYS A 257 -3.92 -5.03 -6.88
CA LYS A 257 -4.79 -5.72 -5.93
C LYS A 257 -5.97 -4.83 -5.58
N VAL A 258 -7.19 -5.28 -5.79
CA VAL A 258 -8.39 -4.61 -5.29
C VAL A 258 -8.80 -5.28 -3.99
N TYR A 259 -8.90 -4.49 -2.94
CA TYR A 259 -9.26 -4.93 -1.59
C TYR A 259 -10.68 -4.54 -1.25
N ARG A 260 -11.47 -5.49 -0.77
CA ARG A 260 -12.77 -5.26 -0.17
C ARG A 260 -12.87 -6.03 1.15
N ARG A 261 -13.51 -5.43 2.14
CA ARG A 261 -13.92 -6.11 3.36
C ARG A 261 -15.43 -6.32 3.32
N VAL A 262 -15.87 -7.56 3.49
CA VAL A 262 -17.29 -7.95 3.55
C VAL A 262 -17.49 -8.66 4.87
N ASP A 263 -18.21 -8.05 5.77
CA ASP A 263 -18.31 -8.46 7.19
C ASP A 263 -16.91 -8.55 7.81
N GLU A 264 -16.53 -9.73 8.34
CA GLU A 264 -15.22 -10.00 8.92
C GLU A 264 -14.19 -10.54 7.90
N GLU A 265 -14.60 -10.76 6.63
CA GLU A 265 -13.77 -11.42 5.63
C GLU A 265 -13.09 -10.42 4.69
N GLU A 266 -11.82 -10.64 4.42
CA GLU A 266 -11.07 -9.91 3.41
C GLU A 266 -11.16 -10.61 2.06
N VAL A 267 -11.53 -9.86 1.03
CA VAL A 267 -11.63 -10.34 -0.34
C VAL A 267 -10.66 -9.55 -1.21
N PHE A 268 -9.80 -10.26 -1.92
CA PHE A 268 -8.86 -9.65 -2.85
C PHE A 268 -9.18 -10.09 -4.28
N ALA A 269 -9.16 -9.14 -5.20
CA ALA A 269 -9.12 -9.41 -6.64
C ALA A 269 -7.82 -8.83 -7.21
N PHE A 270 -7.23 -9.55 -8.16
CA PHE A 270 -5.94 -9.17 -8.74
C PHE A 270 -6.09 -8.91 -10.23
N TYR A 271 -5.60 -7.76 -10.66
CA TYR A 271 -5.59 -7.35 -12.05
C TYR A 271 -4.16 -7.21 -12.56
N GLU A 272 -3.90 -7.95 -13.62
CA GLU A 272 -2.72 -7.81 -14.44
C GLU A 272 -3.16 -8.08 -15.89
N PRO A 273 -2.89 -7.16 -16.85
CA PRO A 273 -3.49 -7.22 -18.19
C PRO A 273 -3.20 -8.49 -19.00
N THR A 274 -2.13 -9.21 -18.69
CA THR A 274 -1.81 -10.48 -19.35
C THR A 274 -2.57 -11.67 -18.75
N TRP A 275 -3.20 -11.50 -17.58
CA TRP A 275 -3.95 -12.55 -16.88
C TRP A 275 -5.45 -12.46 -17.16
N VAL A 276 -6.00 -11.24 -17.23
CA VAL A 276 -7.43 -11.00 -17.35
C VAL A 276 -7.67 -9.67 -18.07
N THR A 277 -8.71 -9.64 -18.92
CA THR A 277 -9.12 -8.38 -19.56
C THR A 277 -9.75 -7.42 -18.54
N ALA A 278 -9.77 -6.12 -18.86
CA ALA A 278 -10.41 -5.14 -17.98
C ALA A 278 -11.92 -5.39 -17.86
N ASP A 279 -12.57 -5.87 -18.94
CA ASP A 279 -14.01 -6.18 -18.96
C ASP A 279 -14.32 -7.36 -18.02
N ASP A 280 -13.60 -8.48 -18.14
CA ASP A 280 -13.79 -9.65 -17.30
C ASP A 280 -13.47 -9.35 -15.83
N PHE A 281 -12.48 -8.50 -15.60
CA PHE A 281 -12.14 -8.07 -14.24
C PHE A 281 -13.23 -7.18 -13.63
N CYS A 282 -13.81 -6.26 -14.39
CA CYS A 282 -14.94 -5.44 -13.95
C CYS A 282 -16.17 -6.30 -13.61
N GLU A 283 -16.46 -7.36 -14.39
CA GLU A 283 -17.50 -8.33 -14.05
C GLU A 283 -17.20 -9.05 -12.73
N THR A 284 -15.94 -9.43 -12.51
CA THR A 284 -15.50 -10.00 -11.23
C THR A 284 -15.74 -9.05 -10.08
N LEU A 285 -15.37 -7.77 -10.24
CA LEU A 285 -15.57 -6.75 -9.21
C LEU A 285 -17.06 -6.48 -8.96
N LEU A 286 -17.89 -6.49 -10.00
CA LEU A 286 -19.33 -6.31 -9.86
C LEU A 286 -19.97 -7.45 -9.05
N GLN A 287 -19.56 -8.68 -9.29
CA GLN A 287 -19.98 -9.84 -8.50
C GLN A 287 -19.56 -9.69 -7.03
N ILE A 288 -18.29 -9.32 -6.79
CA ILE A 288 -17.77 -9.06 -5.43
C ILE A 288 -18.56 -7.92 -4.78
N GLY A 289 -18.87 -6.85 -5.51
CA GLY A 289 -19.59 -5.68 -5.04
C GLY A 289 -21.03 -5.96 -4.59
N ARG A 290 -21.68 -6.94 -5.20
CA ARG A 290 -23.08 -7.35 -4.92
C ARG A 290 -23.21 -8.54 -3.98
N ALA A 291 -22.13 -9.26 -3.75
CA ALA A 291 -22.15 -10.50 -2.98
C ALA A 291 -22.14 -10.24 -1.47
N SER A 292 -22.85 -11.11 -0.73
CA SER A 292 -22.65 -11.29 0.71
C SER A 292 -21.39 -12.12 1.01
N ALA A 293 -20.95 -12.15 2.26
CA ALA A 293 -19.84 -13.01 2.68
C ALA A 293 -20.11 -14.50 2.37
N GLY A 294 -21.35 -14.97 2.54
CA GLY A 294 -21.74 -16.32 2.21
C GLY A 294 -21.64 -16.66 0.73
N ASP A 295 -22.05 -15.73 -0.15
CA ASP A 295 -21.95 -15.91 -1.61
C ASP A 295 -20.48 -15.96 -2.08
N LEU A 296 -19.63 -15.12 -1.50
CA LEU A 296 -18.21 -15.12 -1.77
C LEU A 296 -17.55 -16.43 -1.33
N ALA A 297 -17.99 -16.98 -0.18
CA ALA A 297 -17.58 -18.30 0.29
C ALA A 297 -17.91 -19.40 -0.75
N ALA A 298 -19.17 -19.45 -1.18
CA ALA A 298 -19.62 -20.42 -2.16
C ALA A 298 -18.89 -20.31 -3.51
N ALA A 299 -18.54 -19.09 -3.90
CA ALA A 299 -17.80 -18.84 -5.14
C ALA A 299 -16.29 -19.13 -5.05
N GLY A 300 -15.76 -19.47 -3.86
CA GLY A 300 -14.33 -19.70 -3.66
C GLY A 300 -13.45 -18.46 -3.78
N ARG A 301 -14.04 -17.26 -3.70
CA ARG A 301 -13.37 -15.98 -3.93
C ARG A 301 -12.82 -15.36 -2.63
N TYR A 302 -12.01 -16.13 -1.91
CA TYR A 302 -11.35 -15.62 -0.70
C TYR A 302 -9.84 -15.47 -0.92
N THR A 303 -9.27 -14.60 -0.12
CA THR A 303 -7.81 -14.54 0.04
C THR A 303 -7.32 -15.85 0.64
N HIS A 304 -6.43 -16.53 -0.06
CA HIS A 304 -5.72 -17.67 0.52
C HIS A 304 -4.70 -17.17 1.52
N ALA A 305 -5.01 -17.28 2.81
CA ALA A 305 -4.11 -16.92 3.91
C ALA A 305 -3.90 -18.15 4.81
N PHE A 306 -2.65 -18.59 4.96
CA PHE A 306 -2.30 -19.83 5.68
C PHE A 306 -2.88 -19.87 7.10
N GLN A 307 -2.81 -18.77 7.82
CA GLN A 307 -3.30 -18.69 9.20
C GLN A 307 -4.80 -18.98 9.31
N LYS A 308 -5.59 -18.70 8.29
CA LYS A 308 -7.04 -18.98 8.24
C LYS A 308 -7.38 -20.47 7.98
N GLY A 309 -6.39 -21.30 7.77
CA GLY A 309 -6.57 -22.74 7.55
C GLY A 309 -6.68 -23.57 8.83
N PHE A 310 -6.53 -22.95 10.01
CA PHE A 310 -6.49 -23.62 11.30
C PHE A 310 -7.39 -22.92 12.33
N GLY A 311 -7.84 -23.69 13.36
CA GLY A 311 -8.68 -23.21 14.45
C GLY A 311 -10.18 -23.37 14.18
N GLU A 312 -11.03 -22.78 15.03
CA GLU A 312 -12.49 -22.96 15.00
C GLU A 312 -13.15 -22.52 13.69
N ARG A 313 -12.59 -21.49 13.05
CA ARG A 313 -13.07 -20.97 11.74
C ARG A 313 -12.24 -21.51 10.57
N ALA A 314 -11.56 -22.63 10.76
CA ALA A 314 -10.70 -23.21 9.75
C ALA A 314 -11.47 -23.52 8.46
N ALA A 315 -10.84 -23.18 7.33
CA ALA A 315 -11.32 -23.54 6.01
C ALA A 315 -10.19 -24.18 5.19
N ALA A 316 -10.38 -25.43 4.81
CA ALA A 316 -9.35 -26.23 4.10
C ALA A 316 -8.78 -25.52 2.88
N ARG A 317 -9.58 -24.71 2.17
CA ARG A 317 -9.13 -23.92 1.00
C ARG A 317 -7.94 -22.97 1.30
N HIS A 318 -7.70 -22.61 2.57
CA HIS A 318 -6.57 -21.77 2.97
C HIS A 318 -5.29 -22.58 3.19
N LEU A 319 -5.36 -23.91 3.12
CA LEU A 319 -4.19 -24.75 3.26
C LEU A 319 -3.49 -24.99 1.90
N PRO A 320 -2.16 -24.92 1.86
CA PRO A 320 -1.34 -24.94 0.64
C PRO A 320 -1.61 -26.09 -0.34
N HIS A 321 -2.05 -27.25 0.15
CA HIS A 321 -2.35 -28.42 -0.69
C HIS A 321 -3.64 -28.28 -1.51
N TRP A 322 -4.49 -27.27 -1.19
CA TRP A 322 -5.69 -26.95 -1.94
C TRP A 322 -5.52 -25.82 -2.96
N TYR A 323 -4.35 -25.13 -2.97
CA TYR A 323 -4.13 -24.03 -3.89
C TYR A 323 -4.03 -24.53 -5.33
N ASP A 324 -4.71 -23.84 -6.23
CA ASP A 324 -4.57 -24.05 -7.67
C ASP A 324 -3.36 -23.26 -8.23
N ARG A 325 -3.10 -23.48 -9.53
CA ARG A 325 -1.95 -22.86 -10.22
C ARG A 325 -2.15 -21.38 -10.56
N THR A 326 -3.33 -20.84 -10.37
CA THR A 326 -3.67 -19.42 -10.58
C THR A 326 -3.72 -18.65 -9.27
N ALA A 327 -3.71 -19.35 -8.12
CA ALA A 327 -3.84 -18.76 -6.81
C ALA A 327 -2.71 -17.77 -6.51
N ILE A 328 -3.08 -16.66 -5.87
CA ILE A 328 -2.18 -15.75 -5.17
C ILE A 328 -2.43 -15.97 -3.68
N ALA A 329 -1.41 -16.45 -2.98
CA ALA A 329 -1.54 -16.93 -1.61
C ALA A 329 -0.63 -16.16 -0.66
N TYR A 330 -1.15 -15.86 0.52
CA TYR A 330 -0.45 -15.14 1.59
C TYR A 330 -0.10 -16.10 2.74
N VAL A 331 1.04 -15.88 3.34
CA VAL A 331 1.37 -16.47 4.65
C VAL A 331 0.47 -15.86 5.72
N GLY A 332 0.37 -14.55 5.71
CA GLY A 332 -0.58 -13.73 6.44
C GLY A 332 -0.77 -12.41 5.68
N THR A 333 -1.93 -11.78 5.83
CA THR A 333 -2.24 -10.47 5.25
C THR A 333 -1.72 -9.34 6.12
N CYS A 334 -1.93 -8.09 5.73
CA CYS A 334 -1.60 -6.94 6.58
C CYS A 334 -2.45 -6.85 7.85
N SER A 335 -3.58 -7.55 7.92
CA SER A 335 -4.48 -7.60 9.08
C SER A 335 -4.17 -8.77 10.02
N ASP A 336 -3.40 -9.75 9.56
CA ASP A 336 -3.00 -10.91 10.35
C ASP A 336 -1.77 -10.59 11.22
N ASP A 337 -1.56 -11.37 12.27
CA ASP A 337 -0.34 -11.32 13.07
C ASP A 337 0.84 -11.95 12.30
N THR A 338 2.07 -11.65 12.71
CA THR A 338 3.24 -12.38 12.23
C THR A 338 3.12 -13.87 12.56
N ILE A 339 3.74 -14.74 11.76
CA ILE A 339 3.75 -16.19 12.03
C ILE A 339 4.11 -16.48 13.50
N ARG A 340 5.17 -15.85 13.97
CA ARG A 340 5.66 -16.06 15.33
C ARG A 340 4.71 -15.53 16.41
N GLY A 341 4.00 -14.46 16.12
CA GLY A 341 2.97 -13.90 16.98
C GLY A 341 1.75 -14.83 17.02
N TRP A 342 1.23 -15.17 15.85
CA TRP A 342 0.06 -16.02 15.67
C TRP A 342 0.22 -17.40 16.34
N ILE A 343 1.35 -18.11 16.11
CA ILE A 343 1.57 -19.43 16.73
C ILE A 343 1.50 -19.38 18.27
N LYS A 344 1.89 -18.26 18.88
CA LYS A 344 1.82 -18.10 20.33
C LYS A 344 0.40 -17.90 20.87
N THR A 345 -0.54 -17.51 20.03
CA THR A 345 -1.94 -17.30 20.42
C THR A 345 -2.80 -18.53 20.24
N LEU A 346 -2.27 -19.59 19.60
CA LEU A 346 -3.00 -20.82 19.33
C LEU A 346 -3.25 -21.61 20.63
N ASP A 347 -4.41 -22.19 20.73
CA ASP A 347 -4.70 -23.23 21.73
C ASP A 347 -3.85 -24.48 21.44
N LYS A 348 -3.80 -25.38 22.44
CA LYS A 348 -2.93 -26.56 22.38
C LYS A 348 -3.27 -27.50 21.21
N ALA A 349 -4.56 -27.69 20.90
CA ALA A 349 -4.97 -28.61 19.83
C ALA A 349 -4.61 -28.02 18.46
N THR A 350 -4.98 -26.78 18.22
CA THR A 350 -4.64 -26.05 16.99
C THR A 350 -3.13 -25.93 16.78
N ALA A 351 -2.37 -25.70 17.86
CA ALA A 351 -0.92 -25.65 17.79
C ALA A 351 -0.31 -27.02 17.40
N GLN A 352 -0.92 -28.12 17.86
CA GLN A 352 -0.52 -29.47 17.47
C GLN A 352 -0.79 -29.70 15.98
N ASP A 353 -1.97 -29.37 15.48
CA ASP A 353 -2.31 -29.52 14.06
C ASP A 353 -1.37 -28.72 13.16
N VAL A 354 -1.07 -27.47 13.53
CA VAL A 354 -0.10 -26.64 12.82
C VAL A 354 1.28 -27.30 12.79
N ASN A 355 1.76 -27.78 13.95
CA ASN A 355 3.09 -28.40 14.06
C ASN A 355 3.19 -29.67 13.21
N GLU A 356 2.16 -30.50 13.20
CA GLU A 356 2.09 -31.71 12.36
C GLU A 356 2.08 -31.33 10.89
N TYR A 357 1.28 -30.31 10.51
CA TYR A 357 1.19 -29.85 9.13
C TYR A 357 2.51 -29.28 8.58
N ILE A 358 3.24 -28.51 9.38
CA ILE A 358 4.52 -27.91 8.98
C ILE A 358 5.73 -28.80 9.28
N GLY A 359 5.52 -29.95 9.92
CA GLY A 359 6.56 -30.97 10.21
C GLY A 359 7.55 -30.59 11.31
N THR A 360 7.21 -29.63 12.20
CA THR A 360 8.07 -29.27 13.33
C THR A 360 7.31 -28.61 14.47
N ALA A 361 7.66 -28.94 15.71
CA ALA A 361 7.22 -28.27 16.91
C ALA A 361 8.30 -27.36 17.53
N LEU A 362 9.47 -27.25 16.92
CA LEU A 362 10.58 -26.45 17.45
C LEU A 362 10.34 -24.95 17.19
N PRO A 363 10.17 -24.09 18.21
CA PRO A 363 9.81 -22.67 18.02
C PRO A 363 10.78 -21.88 17.12
N ARG A 364 12.07 -22.25 17.13
CA ARG A 364 13.08 -21.60 16.28
C ARG A 364 12.94 -21.93 14.79
N ASP A 365 12.23 -23.02 14.45
CA ASP A 365 12.12 -23.50 13.06
C ASP A 365 10.73 -23.25 12.47
N GLN A 366 9.70 -22.99 13.32
CA GLN A 366 8.30 -22.90 12.92
C GLN A 366 8.06 -21.85 11.83
N ALA A 367 8.58 -20.61 11.98
CA ALA A 367 8.34 -19.55 11.00
C ALA A 367 8.87 -19.93 9.61
N TRP A 368 10.09 -20.44 9.53
CA TRP A 368 10.68 -20.88 8.26
C TRP A 368 10.04 -22.16 7.72
N SER A 369 9.49 -23.02 8.57
CA SER A 369 8.73 -24.20 8.13
C SER A 369 7.38 -23.79 7.52
N VAL A 370 6.68 -22.81 8.09
CA VAL A 370 5.48 -22.22 7.45
C VAL A 370 5.84 -21.62 6.09
N LEU A 371 6.87 -20.78 6.01
CA LEU A 371 7.34 -20.21 4.75
C LEU A 371 7.63 -21.31 3.71
N ARG A 372 8.37 -22.33 4.12
CA ARG A 372 8.69 -23.46 3.25
C ARG A 372 7.45 -24.21 2.76
N THR A 373 6.47 -24.42 3.63
CA THR A 373 5.20 -25.10 3.31
C THR A 373 4.43 -24.30 2.26
N MET A 374 4.38 -22.99 2.41
CA MET A 374 3.78 -22.08 1.42
C MET A 374 4.52 -22.12 0.08
N TRP A 375 5.85 -22.10 0.09
CA TRP A 375 6.68 -22.18 -1.13
C TRP A 375 6.53 -23.50 -1.88
N LEU A 376 6.21 -24.60 -1.19
CA LEU A 376 5.90 -25.91 -1.79
C LEU A 376 4.58 -25.90 -2.56
N SER A 377 3.62 -25.04 -2.23
CA SER A 377 2.29 -25.01 -2.85
C SER A 377 2.34 -24.80 -4.37
N GLN A 378 1.23 -25.07 -5.04
CA GLN A 378 1.11 -24.84 -6.49
C GLN A 378 0.75 -23.39 -6.85
N ALA A 379 0.47 -22.53 -5.88
CA ALA A 379 0.08 -21.13 -6.12
C ALA A 379 1.04 -20.41 -7.08
N ALA A 380 0.50 -19.61 -7.98
CA ALA A 380 1.26 -18.82 -8.94
C ALA A 380 2.18 -17.82 -8.23
N ILE A 381 1.65 -17.11 -7.24
CA ILE A 381 2.41 -16.17 -6.41
C ILE A 381 2.20 -16.53 -4.95
N VAL A 382 3.30 -16.57 -4.19
CA VAL A 382 3.25 -16.65 -2.73
C VAL A 382 3.87 -15.41 -2.14
N LEU A 383 3.12 -14.75 -1.26
CA LEU A 383 3.49 -13.51 -0.60
C LEU A 383 3.66 -13.72 0.91
N SER A 384 4.69 -13.13 1.47
CA SER A 384 4.91 -13.10 2.92
C SER A 384 5.35 -11.72 3.37
N PRO A 385 4.84 -11.23 4.52
CA PRO A 385 5.38 -10.04 5.16
C PRO A 385 6.87 -10.20 5.45
N VAL A 386 7.63 -9.12 5.31
CA VAL A 386 9.07 -9.12 5.60
C VAL A 386 9.35 -9.52 7.05
N GLN A 387 8.42 -9.24 7.96
CA GLN A 387 8.47 -9.58 9.38
C GLN A 387 8.62 -11.09 9.61
N ASP A 388 8.01 -11.92 8.76
CA ASP A 388 8.04 -13.37 8.89
C ASP A 388 9.41 -13.94 8.50
N PHE A 389 10.05 -13.39 7.47
CA PHE A 389 11.43 -13.75 7.12
C PHE A 389 12.44 -13.35 8.21
N LEU A 390 12.11 -12.26 8.94
CA LEU A 390 12.91 -11.79 10.09
C LEU A 390 12.53 -12.45 11.41
N GLU A 391 11.54 -13.33 11.41
CA GLU A 391 11.04 -14.06 12.58
C GLU A 391 10.59 -13.11 13.73
N LEU A 392 9.98 -11.96 13.38
CA LEU A 392 9.52 -10.98 14.34
C LEU A 392 8.18 -11.41 14.97
N GLY A 393 7.92 -10.92 16.18
CA GLY A 393 6.67 -11.19 16.91
C GLY A 393 5.60 -10.11 16.69
N SER A 394 4.45 -10.27 17.38
CA SER A 394 3.23 -9.46 17.25
C SER A 394 3.43 -7.95 17.36
N SER A 395 4.45 -7.46 18.05
CA SER A 395 4.77 -6.03 18.13
C SER A 395 5.20 -5.41 16.79
N SER A 396 5.45 -6.27 15.79
CA SER A 396 5.89 -5.86 14.45
C SER A 396 4.77 -6.03 13.39
N ARG A 397 3.56 -6.42 13.78
CA ARG A 397 2.43 -6.48 12.84
C ARG A 397 2.05 -5.09 12.33
N LEU A 398 1.43 -5.01 11.16
CA LEU A 398 1.09 -3.75 10.52
C LEU A 398 -0.20 -3.14 11.06
N SER A 399 -1.21 -3.98 11.33
CA SER A 399 -2.51 -3.54 11.85
C SER A 399 -3.12 -4.58 12.79
N GLY A 400 -4.38 -4.40 13.18
CA GLY A 400 -5.07 -5.31 14.10
C GLY A 400 -4.71 -5.10 15.58
N PHE A 401 -4.14 -3.93 15.94
CA PHE A 401 -3.93 -3.55 17.33
C PHE A 401 -5.24 -3.10 17.98
N GLU A 402 -5.39 -3.34 19.28
CA GLU A 402 -6.53 -2.84 20.08
C GLU A 402 -6.61 -1.32 20.06
N ASN A 403 -5.45 -0.65 20.16
CA ASN A 403 -5.37 0.79 19.97
C ASN A 403 -5.17 1.10 18.48
N PRO A 404 -6.14 1.70 17.79
CA PRO A 404 -6.02 2.05 16.37
C PRO A 404 -4.83 2.94 16.02
N ALA A 405 -4.35 3.74 16.97
CA ALA A 405 -3.19 4.62 16.79
C ALA A 405 -1.86 3.85 16.63
N ASP A 406 -1.82 2.58 16.99
CA ASP A 406 -0.64 1.72 16.78
C ASP A 406 -0.62 1.07 15.40
N ASN A 407 -1.73 1.09 14.66
CA ASN A 407 -1.80 0.54 13.31
C ASN A 407 -0.89 1.34 12.36
N TRP A 408 -0.28 0.63 11.42
CA TRP A 408 0.57 1.18 10.35
C TRP A 408 1.83 1.90 10.85
N THR A 409 2.17 1.77 12.13
CA THR A 409 3.31 2.50 12.72
C THR A 409 4.63 1.75 12.62
N TRP A 410 4.63 0.43 12.44
CA TRP A 410 5.84 -0.38 12.43
C TRP A 410 6.83 0.03 11.34
N ARG A 411 8.12 0.04 11.69
CA ARG A 411 9.23 0.33 10.77
C ARG A 411 10.35 -0.69 10.86
N LEU A 412 10.89 -1.02 9.71
CA LEU A 412 12.08 -1.83 9.57
C LEU A 412 13.31 -1.08 10.12
N ARG A 413 14.14 -1.75 10.89
CA ARG A 413 15.39 -1.18 11.37
C ARG A 413 16.48 -1.31 10.30
N ARG A 414 17.31 -0.28 10.13
CA ARG A 414 18.48 -0.36 9.24
C ARG A 414 19.37 -1.55 9.61
N GLY A 415 19.87 -2.25 8.61
CA GLY A 415 20.73 -3.43 8.78
C GLY A 415 20.01 -4.74 9.11
N SER A 416 18.65 -4.74 9.21
CA SER A 416 17.91 -5.99 9.41
C SER A 416 17.94 -6.90 8.17
N LEU A 417 18.00 -6.33 6.98
CA LEU A 417 18.07 -7.07 5.71
C LEU A 417 19.53 -7.37 5.38
N THR A 418 19.99 -8.53 5.80
CA THR A 418 21.38 -8.97 5.61
C THR A 418 21.55 -9.78 4.33
N ASN A 419 22.77 -9.80 3.78
CA ASN A 419 23.11 -10.68 2.65
C ASN A 419 22.85 -12.16 2.98
N ARG A 420 23.05 -12.57 4.24
CA ARG A 420 22.75 -13.94 4.69
C ARG A 420 21.25 -14.24 4.57
N LEU A 421 20.39 -13.30 4.92
CA LEU A 421 18.94 -13.45 4.77
C LEU A 421 18.58 -13.54 3.28
N ALA A 422 19.10 -12.64 2.45
CA ALA A 422 18.87 -12.66 1.01
C ALA A 422 19.26 -14.01 0.39
N GLN A 423 20.44 -14.52 0.72
CA GLN A 423 20.90 -15.84 0.26
C GLN A 423 20.01 -17.00 0.72
N ARG A 424 19.47 -16.93 1.96
CA ARG A 424 18.54 -17.95 2.49
C ARG A 424 17.24 -17.96 1.70
N ILE A 425 16.68 -16.77 1.40
CA ILE A 425 15.46 -16.62 0.60
C ILE A 425 15.72 -17.08 -0.84
N ALA A 426 16.81 -16.61 -1.47
CA ALA A 426 17.17 -17.00 -2.84
C ALA A 426 17.34 -18.53 -2.97
N ARG A 427 17.97 -19.19 -1.97
CA ARG A 427 18.08 -20.65 -1.96
C ARG A 427 16.70 -21.33 -1.92
N MET A 428 15.77 -20.79 -1.10
CA MET A 428 14.40 -21.31 -1.02
C MET A 428 13.67 -21.10 -2.36
N ASN A 429 13.79 -19.93 -2.99
CA ASN A 429 13.19 -19.65 -4.29
C ASN A 429 13.67 -20.62 -5.37
N ARG A 430 14.98 -20.85 -5.47
CA ARG A 430 15.55 -21.84 -6.41
C ARG A 430 15.08 -23.26 -6.12
N LEU A 431 15.06 -23.67 -4.84
CA LEU A 431 14.67 -25.04 -4.47
C LEU A 431 13.23 -25.36 -4.85
N PHE A 432 12.33 -24.37 -4.80
CA PHE A 432 10.91 -24.54 -5.08
C PHE A 432 10.46 -23.95 -6.43
N ASP A 433 11.41 -23.65 -7.33
CA ASP A 433 11.16 -23.10 -8.67
C ASP A 433 10.25 -21.85 -8.63
N ARG A 434 10.61 -20.88 -7.74
CA ARG A 434 9.94 -19.60 -7.58
C ARG A 434 10.83 -18.40 -7.91
N GLY A 435 12.07 -18.66 -8.29
CA GLY A 435 12.99 -17.66 -8.84
C GLY A 435 12.67 -17.35 -10.30
N GLY A 436 13.09 -16.19 -10.80
CA GLY A 436 13.05 -15.90 -12.22
C GLY A 436 13.94 -16.89 -12.99
N ARG A 437 13.38 -17.54 -14.01
CA ARG A 437 14.25 -18.19 -15.00
C ARG A 437 14.92 -17.04 -15.78
N GLN A 438 16.22 -16.95 -15.69
CA GLN A 438 17.05 -16.15 -16.58
C GLN A 438 16.87 -16.63 -18.02
#